data_c332b261ef7a168b4a0338e7cb5fda8e
#
_entry.id   c332b261ef7a168b4a0338e7cb5fda8e
#
_cell.length_a   1.000
_cell.length_b   1.000
_cell.length_c   1.000
_cell.angle_alpha   90.00
_cell.angle_beta   90.00
_cell.angle_gamma   90.00
#
_symmetry.space_group_name_H-M   'P 1'
#
loop_
_entity.id
_entity.type
_entity.pdbx_description
1 polymer ?
#
loop_
_entity_poly.entity_id
_entity_poly.type
_entity_poly.pdbx_seq_one_letter_code
_entity_poly.pdbx_strand_id
1 'polypeptide(L)'
;MADRDEAQHPGRAGIDRRGLLKCMTWGGTGVVWTLSGGVPRTLGLLGSAEAATPQSGLVFVQISDSHIGFHANPNPNPVATLTEAIGKIKAMPTQPAFLVHTGDISHTSKPEQWDTAVQVIKGAGEKVFYIPGEHDVADADNGKAYLEHFGKGTQGKGWYSFDKGGVHFIGLLNVFNFQPGFKSAGLAQIGNDQLEWLEKDVAPLSAETPIVVMAHLPLWTIYQQWGWGTSDAGRALGYLKRFGSVTVLNGHIHQIIQKVEGNVTFHTAASTAFPQPAPGSAPHPGPMQVPAGDLHKYLGIRTVNWARSGGAPALTESPLVA
;
A
#
# COMPACT_ATOMS: atom_id res chain seq x y z
N MET A 1 7.93 -55.02 -57.36
CA MET A 1 7.14 -53.77 -57.46
C MET A 1 6.60 -53.56 -56.09
N ALA A 2 7.24 -52.64 -55.34
CA ALA A 2 6.89 -52.32 -54.01
C ALA A 2 6.81 -50.79 -53.95
N ASP A 3 5.62 -50.28 -53.73
CA ASP A 3 5.38 -48.85 -53.44
C ASP A 3 5.58 -48.62 -51.98
N ARG A 4 6.39 -47.59 -51.67
CA ARG A 4 6.63 -47.10 -50.33
C ARG A 4 5.73 -45.90 -50.07
N ASP A 5 4.81 -46.08 -49.15
CA ASP A 5 4.06 -44.94 -48.56
C ASP A 5 4.97 -44.14 -47.69
N GLU A 6 5.17 -42.86 -48.06
CA GLU A 6 5.82 -41.83 -47.21
C GLU A 6 4.79 -41.24 -46.27
N ALA A 7 4.99 -41.48 -44.96
CA ALA A 7 4.22 -40.83 -43.92
C ALA A 7 4.64 -39.35 -43.78
N GLN A 8 3.73 -38.46 -44.13
CA GLN A 8 3.88 -37.00 -43.88
C GLN A 8 3.73 -36.68 -42.39
N HIS A 9 4.77 -36.15 -41.79
CA HIS A 9 4.71 -35.52 -40.45
C HIS A 9 3.98 -34.17 -40.53
N PRO A 10 3.01 -33.88 -39.64
CA PRO A 10 2.40 -32.54 -39.58
C PRO A 10 3.39 -31.55 -39.04
N GLY A 11 3.68 -30.51 -39.83
CA GLY A 11 4.55 -29.40 -39.49
C GLY A 11 4.07 -28.66 -38.23
N ARG A 12 5.01 -28.38 -37.32
CA ARG A 12 4.81 -27.44 -36.21
C ARG A 12 4.44 -26.09 -36.79
N ALA A 13 3.20 -25.64 -36.56
CA ALA A 13 2.77 -24.28 -36.81
C ALA A 13 3.50 -23.38 -35.84
N GLY A 14 4.56 -22.71 -36.28
CA GLY A 14 5.21 -21.64 -35.54
C GLY A 14 4.25 -20.47 -35.45
N ILE A 15 4.01 -19.98 -34.23
CA ILE A 15 3.25 -18.75 -33.99
C ILE A 15 4.06 -17.62 -34.65
N ASP A 16 3.52 -16.99 -35.67
CA ASP A 16 4.17 -15.88 -36.33
C ASP A 16 4.15 -14.63 -35.38
N ARG A 17 5.13 -13.73 -35.55
CA ARG A 17 5.24 -12.52 -34.72
C ARG A 17 4.00 -11.61 -34.80
N ARG A 18 3.24 -11.65 -35.90
CA ARG A 18 1.99 -10.91 -36.04
C ARG A 18 0.82 -11.55 -35.30
N GLY A 19 0.77 -12.89 -35.23
CA GLY A 19 -0.20 -13.63 -34.42
C GLY A 19 0.00 -13.36 -32.93
N LEU A 20 1.27 -13.34 -32.48
CA LEU A 20 1.60 -13.01 -31.10
C LEU A 20 1.15 -11.60 -30.72
N LEU A 21 1.37 -10.59 -31.59
CA LEU A 21 0.94 -9.22 -31.35
C LEU A 21 -0.59 -9.05 -31.37
N LYS A 22 -1.33 -9.83 -32.17
CA LYS A 22 -2.79 -9.84 -32.14
C LYS A 22 -3.37 -10.48 -30.87
N CYS A 23 -2.72 -11.48 -30.30
CA CYS A 23 -3.10 -12.04 -28.99
C CYS A 23 -2.85 -11.06 -27.84
N MET A 24 -1.86 -10.18 -27.97
CA MET A 24 -1.55 -9.15 -26.93
C MET A 24 -2.54 -7.98 -26.92
N THR A 25 -3.32 -7.75 -27.97
CA THR A 25 -4.35 -6.70 -28.03
C THR A 25 -5.67 -7.07 -27.33
N TRP A 26 -5.85 -8.34 -26.90
CA TRP A 26 -7.04 -8.83 -26.20
C TRP A 26 -6.75 -9.29 -24.75
N GLY A 27 -5.51 -9.37 -24.35
CA GLY A 27 -5.11 -9.61 -22.96
C GLY A 27 -4.74 -8.26 -22.34
N GLY A 28 -5.43 -7.88 -21.28
CA GLY A 28 -5.20 -6.61 -20.57
C GLY A 28 -3.71 -6.29 -20.38
N THR A 29 -3.38 -5.03 -20.36
CA THR A 29 -2.04 -4.44 -20.29
C THR A 29 -1.13 -5.21 -19.32
N GLY A 30 -0.36 -6.18 -19.87
CA GLY A 30 0.68 -6.86 -19.13
C GLY A 30 1.83 -5.90 -18.87
N VAL A 31 2.04 -5.54 -17.62
CA VAL A 31 3.22 -4.78 -17.22
C VAL A 31 4.38 -5.75 -17.09
N VAL A 32 5.38 -5.63 -17.96
CA VAL A 32 6.62 -6.39 -17.85
C VAL A 32 7.55 -5.66 -16.88
N TRP A 33 7.89 -6.32 -15.78
CA TRP A 33 8.81 -5.82 -14.76
C TRP A 33 10.24 -6.25 -15.11
N THR A 34 11.17 -5.33 -15.09
CA THR A 34 12.60 -5.65 -15.14
C THR A 34 13.28 -5.17 -13.86
N LEU A 35 14.08 -6.04 -13.25
CA LEU A 35 14.94 -5.70 -12.12
C LEU A 35 16.28 -5.20 -12.67
N SER A 36 16.58 -3.94 -12.47
CA SER A 36 17.93 -3.38 -12.69
C SER A 36 18.40 -2.72 -11.41
N GLY A 37 19.41 -3.29 -10.77
CA GLY A 37 19.99 -2.77 -9.53
C GLY A 37 19.07 -2.84 -8.30
N GLY A 38 18.14 -3.83 -8.23
CA GLY A 38 17.23 -4.02 -7.10
C GLY A 38 16.02 -3.08 -7.07
N VAL A 39 15.85 -2.19 -8.05
CA VAL A 39 14.70 -1.29 -8.17
C VAL A 39 13.82 -1.73 -9.33
N PRO A 40 12.52 -2.00 -9.12
CA PRO A 40 11.59 -2.27 -10.22
C PRO A 40 11.48 -1.04 -11.13
N ARG A 41 11.77 -1.21 -12.41
CA ARG A 41 11.49 -0.18 -13.43
C ARG A 41 10.43 -0.69 -14.39
N THR A 42 9.40 0.08 -14.62
CA THR A 42 8.45 -0.12 -15.71
C THR A 42 9.09 0.30 -17.02
N LEU A 43 9.26 -0.66 -17.93
CA LEU A 43 9.52 -0.32 -19.34
C LEU A 43 8.17 -0.07 -20.01
N GLY A 44 7.85 1.20 -20.23
CA GLY A 44 6.73 1.58 -21.09
C GLY A 44 7.02 1.15 -22.52
N LEU A 45 6.42 0.05 -22.96
CA LEU A 45 6.48 -0.45 -24.34
C LEU A 45 5.50 0.25 -25.28
N LEU A 46 4.82 1.29 -24.82
CA LEU A 46 3.96 2.12 -25.64
C LEU A 46 4.50 3.55 -25.61
N GLY A 47 4.73 4.08 -26.81
CA GLY A 47 5.20 5.44 -27.01
C GLY A 47 4.38 6.44 -26.22
N SER A 48 5.01 7.60 -25.94
CA SER A 48 4.43 8.75 -25.26
C SER A 48 2.95 8.92 -25.62
N ALA A 49 2.06 8.33 -24.79
CA ALA A 49 0.70 8.83 -24.75
C ALA A 49 0.86 10.26 -24.22
N GLU A 50 0.56 11.25 -25.07
CA GLU A 50 0.29 12.60 -24.60
C GLU A 50 -0.59 12.47 -23.37
N ALA A 51 -0.13 13.04 -22.26
CA ALA A 51 -0.88 13.04 -21.02
C ALA A 51 -2.23 13.70 -21.34
N ALA A 52 -3.25 12.85 -21.53
CA ALA A 52 -4.62 13.32 -21.59
C ALA A 52 -4.79 14.18 -20.32
N THR A 53 -5.16 15.45 -20.52
CA THR A 53 -5.53 16.36 -19.44
C THR A 53 -6.41 15.58 -18.46
N PRO A 54 -6.03 15.46 -17.18
CA PRO A 54 -6.78 14.65 -16.24
C PRO A 54 -8.19 15.25 -16.17
N GLN A 55 -9.18 14.56 -16.70
CA GLN A 55 -10.55 14.85 -16.32
C GLN A 55 -10.57 14.65 -14.81
N SER A 56 -10.90 15.70 -14.07
CA SER A 56 -10.86 15.81 -12.61
C SER A 56 -11.34 14.54 -11.90
N GLY A 57 -10.46 13.60 -11.73
CA GLY A 57 -10.64 12.40 -10.95
C GLY A 57 -10.31 12.65 -9.47
N LEU A 58 -10.46 11.65 -8.64
CA LEU A 58 -10.06 11.71 -7.25
C LEU A 58 -8.54 11.47 -7.15
N VAL A 59 -7.81 12.45 -6.64
CA VAL A 59 -6.38 12.30 -6.30
C VAL A 59 -6.24 12.33 -4.79
N PHE A 60 -5.52 11.38 -4.22
CA PHE A 60 -5.09 11.39 -2.82
C PHE A 60 -3.66 10.87 -2.69
N VAL A 61 -3.03 11.12 -1.55
CA VAL A 61 -1.65 10.68 -1.31
C VAL A 61 -1.61 9.74 -0.11
N GLN A 62 -0.86 8.65 -0.25
CA GLN A 62 -0.49 7.78 0.85
C GLN A 62 0.92 8.13 1.32
N ILE A 63 1.06 8.34 2.63
CA ILE A 63 2.31 8.33 3.39
C ILE A 63 2.24 7.21 4.41
N SER A 64 3.37 6.70 4.86
CA SER A 64 3.42 5.56 5.78
C SER A 64 4.70 5.56 6.60
N ASP A 65 4.62 4.92 7.75
CA ASP A 65 5.78 4.53 8.55
C ASP A 65 6.72 5.72 8.83
N SER A 66 6.16 6.78 9.41
CA SER A 66 6.91 8.00 9.73
C SER A 66 7.81 7.85 10.95
N HIS A 67 7.51 6.90 11.85
CA HIS A 67 8.29 6.56 13.03
C HIS A 67 8.86 7.77 13.78
N ILE A 68 8.04 8.79 13.99
CA ILE A 68 8.49 9.97 14.77
C ILE A 68 8.90 9.52 16.16
N GLY A 69 10.13 9.87 16.53
CA GLY A 69 10.77 9.39 17.77
C GLY A 69 11.84 8.30 17.55
N PHE A 70 12.02 7.82 16.31
CA PHE A 70 13.21 7.04 15.94
C PHE A 70 14.43 7.94 15.86
N HIS A 71 15.58 7.51 16.41
CA HIS A 71 16.79 8.33 16.51
C HIS A 71 18.09 7.56 16.15
N ALA A 72 17.96 6.42 15.45
CA ALA A 72 19.10 5.60 15.10
C ALA A 72 19.39 5.62 13.58
N ASN A 73 20.50 5.02 13.16
CA ASN A 73 20.77 4.80 11.76
C ASN A 73 19.71 3.85 11.14
N PRO A 74 19.35 4.02 9.86
CA PRO A 74 19.96 4.93 8.88
C PRO A 74 19.41 6.36 8.90
N ASN A 75 18.36 6.67 9.68
CA ASN A 75 17.73 7.99 9.74
C ASN A 75 17.59 8.50 11.18
N PRO A 76 18.56 9.24 11.72
CA PRO A 76 18.45 9.79 13.06
C PRO A 76 17.44 10.95 13.19
N ASN A 77 16.87 11.44 12.08
CA ASN A 77 15.93 12.56 12.07
C ASN A 77 14.72 12.31 11.14
N PRO A 78 13.77 11.43 11.51
CA PRO A 78 12.60 11.16 10.71
C PRO A 78 11.65 12.37 10.57
N VAL A 79 11.74 13.36 11.46
CA VAL A 79 10.98 14.61 11.31
C VAL A 79 11.43 15.37 10.07
N ALA A 80 12.73 15.40 9.76
CA ALA A 80 13.23 16.05 8.56
C ALA A 80 12.71 15.36 7.29
N THR A 81 12.81 14.03 7.19
CA THR A 81 12.35 13.29 6.00
C THR A 81 10.84 13.32 5.84
N LEU A 82 10.06 13.32 6.94
CA LEU A 82 8.62 13.57 6.87
C LEU A 82 8.33 14.99 6.37
N THR A 83 9.08 15.99 6.82
CA THR A 83 8.94 17.39 6.35
C THR A 83 9.22 17.50 4.85
N GLU A 84 10.22 16.80 4.34
CA GLU A 84 10.52 16.72 2.91
C GLU A 84 9.38 16.04 2.14
N ALA A 85 8.82 14.94 2.66
CA ALA A 85 7.66 14.27 2.07
C ALA A 85 6.46 15.23 1.93
N ILE A 86 6.16 16.00 2.99
CA ILE A 86 5.10 17.01 2.98
C ILE A 86 5.43 18.15 2.01
N GLY A 87 6.69 18.59 1.96
CA GLY A 87 7.16 19.57 0.97
C GLY A 87 6.91 19.11 -0.47
N LYS A 88 7.18 17.84 -0.74
CA LYS A 88 6.93 17.21 -2.05
C LYS A 88 5.44 17.17 -2.40
N ILE A 89 4.58 16.88 -1.42
CA ILE A 89 3.11 16.91 -1.60
C ILE A 89 2.64 18.34 -1.93
N LYS A 90 3.13 19.34 -1.20
CA LYS A 90 2.79 20.76 -1.44
C LYS A 90 3.22 21.25 -2.81
N ALA A 91 4.30 20.70 -3.37
CA ALA A 91 4.82 21.04 -4.68
C ALA A 91 4.09 20.32 -5.83
N MET A 92 3.13 19.44 -5.55
CA MET A 92 2.40 18.72 -6.59
C MET A 92 1.56 19.70 -7.45
N PRO A 93 1.53 19.51 -8.77
CA PRO A 93 0.74 20.38 -9.67
C PRO A 93 -0.77 20.25 -9.43
N THR A 94 -1.22 19.08 -8.97
CA THR A 94 -2.61 18.85 -8.55
C THR A 94 -2.57 18.49 -7.06
N GLN A 95 -3.21 19.34 -6.24
CA GLN A 95 -3.28 19.06 -4.81
C GLN A 95 -4.20 17.88 -4.52
N PRO A 96 -3.82 16.97 -3.61
CA PRO A 96 -4.64 15.83 -3.26
C PRO A 96 -5.91 16.28 -2.51
N ALA A 97 -7.01 15.56 -2.68
CA ALA A 97 -8.25 15.82 -1.96
C ALA A 97 -8.16 15.46 -0.46
N PHE A 98 -7.21 14.61 -0.10
CA PHE A 98 -6.87 14.21 1.27
C PHE A 98 -5.57 13.38 1.28
N LEU A 99 -5.04 13.13 2.47
CA LEU A 99 -3.95 12.19 2.69
C LEU A 99 -4.46 10.98 3.49
N VAL A 100 -3.79 9.84 3.30
CA VAL A 100 -3.90 8.68 4.19
C VAL A 100 -2.53 8.39 4.79
N HIS A 101 -2.47 8.12 6.10
CA HIS A 101 -1.29 7.64 6.77
C HIS A 101 -1.55 6.20 7.20
N THR A 102 -0.82 5.26 6.62
CA THR A 102 -1.07 3.82 6.80
C THR A 102 -0.30 3.19 7.96
N GLY A 103 -0.07 3.95 9.01
CA GLY A 103 0.39 3.45 10.32
C GLY A 103 1.86 3.69 10.60
N ASP A 104 2.27 3.33 11.82
CA ASP A 104 3.58 3.63 12.40
C ASP A 104 3.93 5.12 12.30
N ILE A 105 2.97 5.94 12.79
CA ILE A 105 3.10 7.40 12.87
C ILE A 105 4.18 7.75 13.89
N SER A 106 4.06 7.17 15.09
CA SER A 106 5.04 7.25 16.16
C SER A 106 5.97 6.04 16.18
N HIS A 107 7.08 6.14 16.89
CA HIS A 107 7.98 5.01 17.09
C HIS A 107 7.74 4.26 18.41
N THR A 108 7.17 4.90 19.42
CA THR A 108 7.02 4.33 20.77
C THR A 108 5.68 4.71 21.43
N SER A 109 4.61 4.91 20.67
CA SER A 109 3.24 5.20 21.15
C SER A 109 3.14 6.40 22.10
N LYS A 110 3.97 7.42 21.92
CA LYS A 110 3.96 8.60 22.79
C LYS A 110 3.17 9.75 22.17
N PRO A 111 2.28 10.41 22.94
CA PRO A 111 1.47 11.54 22.44
C PRO A 111 2.29 12.64 21.78
N GLU A 112 3.44 13.01 22.34
CA GLU A 112 4.32 14.04 21.78
C GLU A 112 4.90 13.67 20.41
N GLN A 113 5.03 12.38 20.10
CA GLN A 113 5.46 11.91 18.80
C GLN A 113 4.33 12.07 17.78
N TRP A 114 3.09 11.75 18.13
CA TRP A 114 1.91 11.98 17.28
C TRP A 114 1.67 13.47 17.08
N ASP A 115 1.78 14.29 18.13
CA ASP A 115 1.64 15.76 18.01
C ASP A 115 2.64 16.32 17.01
N THR A 116 3.90 15.87 17.08
CA THR A 116 4.96 16.27 16.14
C THR A 116 4.62 15.84 14.72
N ALA A 117 4.22 14.59 14.52
CA ALA A 117 3.83 14.08 13.19
C ALA A 117 2.65 14.90 12.63
N VAL A 118 1.59 15.09 13.40
CA VAL A 118 0.39 15.83 13.01
C VAL A 118 0.74 17.29 12.68
N GLN A 119 1.62 17.94 13.45
CA GLN A 119 2.05 19.30 13.19
C GLN A 119 2.76 19.41 11.83
N VAL A 120 3.66 18.47 11.51
CA VAL A 120 4.34 18.42 10.20
C VAL A 120 3.36 18.17 9.08
N ILE A 121 2.49 17.16 9.23
CA ILE A 121 1.53 16.73 8.19
C ILE A 121 0.49 17.83 7.91
N LYS A 122 0.04 18.59 8.92
CA LYS A 122 -0.85 19.75 8.73
C LYS A 122 -0.27 20.81 7.79
N GLY A 123 1.04 20.83 7.62
CA GLY A 123 1.70 21.68 6.62
C GLY A 123 1.23 21.46 5.20
N ALA A 124 0.68 20.29 4.86
CA ALA A 124 0.08 20.03 3.56
C ALA A 124 -1.31 20.67 3.38
N GLY A 125 -1.97 21.08 4.46
CA GLY A 125 -3.30 21.73 4.42
C GLY A 125 -4.48 20.79 4.14
N GLU A 126 -4.24 19.49 3.99
CA GLU A 126 -5.23 18.50 3.57
C GLU A 126 -5.84 17.76 4.78
N LYS A 127 -7.07 17.22 4.57
CA LYS A 127 -7.64 16.28 5.52
C LYS A 127 -6.82 14.99 5.52
N VAL A 128 -6.52 14.46 6.69
CA VAL A 128 -5.74 13.23 6.86
C VAL A 128 -6.59 12.15 7.51
N PHE A 129 -6.53 10.95 6.96
CA PHE A 129 -7.11 9.73 7.52
C PHE A 129 -5.96 8.85 8.05
N TYR A 130 -6.06 8.43 9.30
CA TYR A 130 -5.01 7.68 9.98
C TYR A 130 -5.43 6.23 10.21
N ILE A 131 -4.49 5.31 10.02
CA ILE A 131 -4.54 3.93 10.45
C ILE A 131 -3.39 3.74 11.44
N PRO A 132 -3.55 3.08 12.59
CA PRO A 132 -2.42 2.79 13.47
C PRO A 132 -1.55 1.66 12.91
N GLY A 133 -0.25 1.76 13.13
CA GLY A 133 0.66 0.63 13.09
C GLY A 133 0.90 0.04 14.48
N GLU A 134 1.69 -1.03 14.58
CA GLU A 134 2.02 -1.67 15.87
C GLU A 134 2.82 -0.75 16.77
N HIS A 135 3.61 0.16 16.21
CA HIS A 135 4.34 1.19 16.95
C HIS A 135 3.44 2.27 17.54
N ASP A 136 2.20 2.41 17.06
CA ASP A 136 1.22 3.36 17.60
C ASP A 136 0.37 2.77 18.72
N VAL A 137 0.39 1.44 18.92
CA VAL A 137 -0.41 0.73 19.92
C VAL A 137 0.45 -0.08 20.90
N ALA A 138 1.74 0.17 20.93
CA ALA A 138 2.71 -0.55 21.78
C ALA A 138 2.69 -0.10 23.25
N ASP A 139 1.77 0.78 23.64
CA ASP A 139 1.57 1.23 25.02
C ASP A 139 1.00 0.08 25.90
N ALA A 140 1.04 0.32 27.23
CA ALA A 140 0.55 -0.66 28.20
C ALA A 140 -0.96 -0.93 28.08
N ASP A 141 -1.71 0.03 27.55
CA ASP A 141 -3.17 0.00 27.42
C ASP A 141 -3.62 -0.42 26.00
N ASN A 142 -2.70 -0.98 25.20
CA ASN A 142 -2.94 -1.54 23.86
C ASN A 142 -3.73 -0.60 22.95
N GLY A 143 -3.18 0.60 22.73
CA GLY A 143 -3.72 1.59 21.79
C GLY A 143 -4.80 2.50 22.34
N LYS A 144 -5.05 2.51 23.66
CA LYS A 144 -6.01 3.47 24.26
C LYS A 144 -5.61 4.91 23.99
N ALA A 145 -4.33 5.24 24.19
CA ALA A 145 -3.82 6.58 23.93
C ALA A 145 -3.95 6.97 22.44
N TYR A 146 -3.73 6.02 21.53
CA TYR A 146 -3.97 6.23 20.10
C TYR A 146 -5.44 6.57 19.82
N LEU A 147 -6.39 5.85 20.42
CA LEU A 147 -7.82 6.08 20.23
C LEU A 147 -8.27 7.42 20.82
N GLU A 148 -7.70 7.85 21.95
CA GLU A 148 -7.94 9.17 22.53
C GLU A 148 -7.48 10.29 21.58
N HIS A 149 -6.39 10.07 20.84
CA HIS A 149 -5.79 11.04 19.94
C HIS A 149 -6.45 11.07 18.54
N PHE A 150 -6.65 9.88 17.92
CA PHE A 150 -7.11 9.73 16.54
C PHE A 150 -8.50 9.10 16.39
N GLY A 151 -9.07 8.53 17.46
CA GLY A 151 -10.30 7.74 17.38
C GLY A 151 -11.59 8.53 17.19
N LYS A 152 -11.54 9.87 17.14
CA LYS A 152 -12.75 10.69 16.96
C LYS A 152 -13.40 10.42 15.60
N GLY A 153 -14.67 9.97 15.65
CA GLY A 153 -15.45 9.67 14.43
C GLY A 153 -15.20 8.27 13.87
N THR A 154 -14.44 7.44 14.56
CA THR A 154 -14.26 6.03 14.25
C THR A 154 -15.28 5.15 14.98
N GLN A 155 -15.31 3.85 14.69
CA GLN A 155 -16.18 2.86 15.30
C GLN A 155 -15.34 1.80 16.04
N GLY A 156 -15.94 1.13 17.02
CA GLY A 156 -15.31 0.05 17.76
C GLY A 156 -13.96 0.46 18.35
N LYS A 157 -12.90 -0.22 17.94
CA LYS A 157 -11.52 0.07 18.35
C LYS A 157 -10.78 0.97 17.34
N GLY A 158 -11.51 1.77 16.56
CA GLY A 158 -10.90 2.78 15.68
C GLY A 158 -11.05 2.54 14.18
N TRP A 159 -11.79 1.50 13.75
CA TRP A 159 -12.06 1.29 12.32
C TRP A 159 -13.14 2.26 11.79
N TYR A 160 -13.14 2.49 10.50
CA TYR A 160 -14.07 3.44 9.87
C TYR A 160 -14.20 3.19 8.37
N SER A 161 -15.26 3.76 7.79
CA SER A 161 -15.41 3.90 6.34
C SER A 161 -15.89 5.29 5.97
N PHE A 162 -15.68 5.67 4.72
CA PHE A 162 -16.21 6.90 4.14
C PHE A 162 -16.25 6.82 2.61
N ASP A 163 -17.12 7.62 2.01
CA ASP A 163 -17.24 7.75 0.56
C ASP A 163 -16.61 9.05 0.07
N LYS A 164 -15.82 8.98 -0.99
CA LYS A 164 -15.25 10.15 -1.66
C LYS A 164 -15.06 9.89 -3.16
N GLY A 165 -15.59 10.78 -4.00
CA GLY A 165 -15.39 10.69 -5.44
C GLY A 165 -15.94 9.42 -6.09
N GLY A 166 -16.99 8.81 -5.52
CA GLY A 166 -17.57 7.55 -6.01
C GLY A 166 -16.79 6.29 -5.60
N VAL A 167 -15.82 6.42 -4.72
CA VAL A 167 -15.01 5.32 -4.16
C VAL A 167 -15.36 5.15 -2.69
N HIS A 168 -15.53 3.91 -2.24
CA HIS A 168 -15.72 3.56 -0.84
C HIS A 168 -14.39 3.21 -0.18
N PHE A 169 -14.02 3.94 0.87
CA PHE A 169 -12.78 3.79 1.62
C PHE A 169 -13.03 3.11 2.95
N ILE A 170 -12.22 2.15 3.30
CA ILE A 170 -12.33 1.33 4.50
C ILE A 170 -11.00 1.37 5.26
N GLY A 171 -11.02 1.87 6.49
CA GLY A 171 -9.89 1.80 7.41
C GLY A 171 -10.01 0.59 8.31
N LEU A 172 -9.20 -0.45 8.08
CA LEU A 172 -9.11 -1.65 8.91
C LEU A 172 -7.90 -1.57 9.83
N LEU A 173 -8.11 -1.92 11.10
CA LEU A 173 -7.08 -1.98 12.10
C LEU A 173 -6.71 -3.45 12.37
N ASN A 174 -5.46 -3.80 12.15
CA ASN A 174 -5.00 -5.17 12.28
C ASN A 174 -3.79 -5.33 13.23
N VAL A 175 -3.63 -4.38 14.16
CA VAL A 175 -2.46 -4.31 15.07
C VAL A 175 -2.78 -4.54 16.54
N PHE A 176 -4.05 -4.64 16.94
CA PHE A 176 -4.43 -4.77 18.35
C PHE A 176 -4.17 -6.14 18.99
N ASN A 177 -3.70 -7.13 18.24
CA ASN A 177 -3.19 -8.38 18.79
C ASN A 177 -1.69 -8.31 19.11
N PHE A 178 -1.02 -7.20 18.81
CA PHE A 178 0.37 -6.98 19.25
C PHE A 178 0.40 -6.70 20.75
N GLN A 179 1.37 -7.30 21.43
CA GLN A 179 1.60 -7.10 22.85
C GLN A 179 2.50 -5.88 23.10
N PRO A 180 2.43 -5.23 24.28
CA PRO A 180 3.35 -4.16 24.61
C PRO A 180 4.81 -4.54 24.35
N GLY A 181 5.59 -3.62 23.77
CA GLY A 181 6.98 -3.84 23.39
C GLY A 181 7.17 -4.71 22.14
N PHE A 182 6.20 -4.66 21.21
CA PHE A 182 6.26 -5.30 19.87
C PHE A 182 6.37 -6.82 19.88
N LYS A 183 5.99 -7.47 20.95
CA LYS A 183 5.97 -8.93 21.05
C LYS A 183 4.76 -9.48 20.30
N SER A 184 4.85 -9.52 18.97
CA SER A 184 3.89 -10.27 18.17
C SER A 184 4.22 -11.76 18.25
N ALA A 185 3.23 -12.57 18.63
CA ALA A 185 3.34 -14.02 18.59
C ALA A 185 3.01 -14.60 17.20
N GLY A 186 3.10 -13.80 16.12
CA GLY A 186 2.77 -14.27 14.76
C GLY A 186 2.20 -13.19 13.86
N LEU A 187 1.27 -13.59 13.00
CA LEU A 187 0.61 -12.69 12.05
C LEU A 187 -0.38 -11.74 12.76
N ALA A 188 -0.58 -10.57 12.19
CA ALA A 188 -1.61 -9.60 12.57
C ALA A 188 -3.03 -10.18 12.51
N GLN A 189 -3.98 -9.52 13.16
CA GLN A 189 -5.39 -9.90 13.16
C GLN A 189 -6.30 -8.69 13.08
N ILE A 190 -7.38 -8.81 12.29
CA ILE A 190 -8.48 -7.84 12.20
C ILE A 190 -9.43 -8.05 13.38
N GLY A 191 -9.77 -9.30 13.67
CA GLY A 191 -10.70 -9.70 14.75
C GLY A 191 -12.17 -9.73 14.33
N ASN A 192 -12.95 -10.52 15.08
CA ASN A 192 -14.35 -10.82 14.70
C ASN A 192 -15.25 -9.59 14.65
N ASP A 193 -15.21 -8.73 15.65
CA ASP A 193 -16.08 -7.55 15.75
C ASP A 193 -15.94 -6.64 14.52
N GLN A 194 -14.69 -6.43 14.09
CA GLN A 194 -14.39 -5.61 12.93
C GLN A 194 -14.75 -6.32 11.60
N LEU A 195 -14.57 -7.63 11.53
CA LEU A 195 -14.99 -8.42 10.37
C LEU A 195 -16.50 -8.42 10.19
N GLU A 196 -17.28 -8.53 11.28
CA GLU A 196 -18.74 -8.42 11.25
C GLU A 196 -19.19 -7.00 10.86
N TRP A 197 -18.49 -5.98 11.35
CA TRP A 197 -18.74 -4.62 10.94
C TRP A 197 -18.46 -4.43 9.44
N LEU A 198 -17.33 -4.93 8.94
CA LEU A 198 -16.95 -4.83 7.52
C LEU A 198 -18.01 -5.49 6.63
N GLU A 199 -18.49 -6.68 6.99
CA GLU A 199 -19.55 -7.38 6.25
C GLU A 199 -20.82 -6.51 6.12
N LYS A 200 -21.26 -5.89 7.23
CA LYS A 200 -22.42 -5.00 7.25
C LYS A 200 -22.20 -3.70 6.48
N ASP A 201 -21.00 -3.15 6.57
CA ASP A 201 -20.61 -1.89 5.91
C ASP A 201 -20.66 -2.03 4.39
N VAL A 202 -20.11 -3.12 3.86
CA VAL A 202 -20.08 -3.32 2.42
C VAL A 202 -21.35 -3.95 1.84
N ALA A 203 -22.20 -4.59 2.65
CA ALA A 203 -23.39 -5.32 2.18
C ALA A 203 -24.32 -4.49 1.28
N PRO A 204 -24.66 -3.22 1.59
CA PRO A 204 -25.56 -2.41 0.77
C PRO A 204 -24.94 -1.87 -0.52
N LEU A 205 -23.61 -1.96 -0.70
CA LEU A 205 -22.92 -1.36 -1.83
C LEU A 205 -23.13 -2.17 -3.11
N SER A 206 -23.22 -1.48 -4.25
CA SER A 206 -23.19 -2.11 -5.57
C SER A 206 -21.85 -2.82 -5.81
N ALA A 207 -21.86 -3.95 -6.52
CA ALA A 207 -20.64 -4.63 -6.95
C ALA A 207 -19.74 -3.76 -7.86
N GLU A 208 -20.30 -2.74 -8.48
CA GLU A 208 -19.58 -1.78 -9.31
C GLU A 208 -18.87 -0.70 -8.49
N THR A 209 -19.18 -0.57 -7.17
CA THR A 209 -18.53 0.40 -6.29
C THR A 209 -17.04 0.05 -6.14
N PRO A 210 -16.11 0.92 -6.53
CA PRO A 210 -14.69 0.70 -6.27
C PRO A 210 -14.40 0.78 -4.78
N ILE A 211 -13.58 -0.13 -4.28
CA ILE A 211 -13.21 -0.22 -2.86
C ILE A 211 -11.73 0.09 -2.68
N VAL A 212 -11.41 0.93 -1.70
CA VAL A 212 -10.04 1.11 -1.20
C VAL A 212 -10.01 0.66 0.26
N VAL A 213 -9.16 -0.31 0.56
CA VAL A 213 -8.91 -0.77 1.93
C VAL A 213 -7.56 -0.25 2.39
N MET A 214 -7.53 0.38 3.54
CA MET A 214 -6.31 0.84 4.22
C MET A 214 -6.11 -0.01 5.47
N ALA A 215 -4.97 -0.66 5.60
CA ALA A 215 -4.58 -1.39 6.80
C ALA A 215 -3.06 -1.33 6.94
N HIS A 216 -2.53 -1.38 8.16
CA HIS A 216 -1.09 -1.26 8.33
C HIS A 216 -0.35 -2.49 7.83
N LEU A 217 -0.56 -3.66 8.44
CA LEU A 217 0.06 -4.89 7.96
C LEU A 217 -0.64 -5.40 6.68
N PRO A 218 0.11 -6.04 5.78
CA PRO A 218 -0.44 -6.61 4.55
C PRO A 218 -1.58 -7.59 4.80
N LEU A 219 -2.65 -7.49 3.99
CA LEU A 219 -3.77 -8.43 4.01
C LEU A 219 -3.48 -9.75 3.25
N TRP A 220 -2.21 -10.07 3.09
CA TRP A 220 -1.71 -11.38 2.66
C TRP A 220 -0.38 -11.65 3.36
N THR A 221 0.02 -12.92 3.46
CA THR A 221 1.31 -13.25 4.07
C THR A 221 2.44 -13.06 3.08
N ILE A 222 3.30 -12.08 3.32
CA ILE A 222 4.53 -11.85 2.55
C ILE A 222 5.64 -12.74 3.09
N TYR A 223 5.83 -12.74 4.43
CA TYR A 223 6.86 -13.54 5.08
C TYR A 223 6.46 -13.87 6.51
N GLN A 224 6.05 -15.11 6.73
CA GLN A 224 5.47 -15.55 8.00
C GLN A 224 6.45 -15.48 9.16
N GLN A 225 7.74 -15.79 8.92
CA GLN A 225 8.78 -15.79 9.95
C GLN A 225 8.99 -14.41 10.58
N TRP A 226 8.67 -13.34 9.86
CA TRP A 226 8.74 -11.96 10.37
C TRP A 226 7.37 -11.40 10.78
N GLY A 227 6.32 -12.23 10.76
CA GLY A 227 4.96 -11.77 11.05
C GLY A 227 4.35 -10.86 9.96
N TRP A 228 4.93 -10.81 8.78
CA TRP A 228 4.50 -9.93 7.70
C TRP A 228 3.26 -10.46 6.99
N GLY A 229 2.12 -10.21 7.59
CA GLY A 229 0.81 -10.60 7.06
C GLY A 229 -0.30 -10.56 8.12
N THR A 230 -1.51 -10.85 7.69
CA THR A 230 -2.72 -10.85 8.52
C THR A 230 -3.40 -12.20 8.42
N SER A 231 -3.59 -12.89 9.56
CA SER A 231 -4.01 -14.29 9.62
C SER A 231 -5.47 -14.51 9.20
N ASP A 232 -6.35 -13.57 9.51
CA ASP A 232 -7.79 -13.60 9.22
C ASP A 232 -8.19 -12.74 8.02
N ALA A 233 -7.23 -12.21 7.27
CA ALA A 233 -7.46 -11.40 6.06
C ALA A 233 -8.33 -12.12 5.03
N GLY A 234 -8.26 -13.45 4.93
CA GLY A 234 -9.08 -14.24 4.01
C GLY A 234 -10.59 -14.04 4.21
N ARG A 235 -11.06 -13.77 5.45
CA ARG A 235 -12.46 -13.45 5.71
C ARG A 235 -12.83 -12.07 5.20
N ALA A 236 -12.01 -11.05 5.48
CA ALA A 236 -12.21 -9.69 4.98
C ALA A 236 -12.23 -9.67 3.44
N LEU A 237 -11.25 -10.31 2.80
CA LEU A 237 -11.18 -10.41 1.35
C LEU A 237 -12.38 -11.20 0.77
N GLY A 238 -12.92 -12.16 1.52
CA GLY A 238 -14.13 -12.91 1.15
C GLY A 238 -15.33 -11.99 0.92
N TYR A 239 -15.55 -11.00 1.79
CA TYR A 239 -16.62 -10.00 1.65
C TYR A 239 -16.40 -9.06 0.46
N LEU A 240 -15.12 -8.83 0.09
CA LEU A 240 -14.72 -7.89 -0.96
C LEU A 240 -14.66 -8.51 -2.37
N LYS A 241 -14.66 -9.84 -2.48
CA LYS A 241 -14.52 -10.53 -3.79
C LYS A 241 -15.61 -10.21 -4.82
N ARG A 242 -16.77 -9.75 -4.38
CA ARG A 242 -17.89 -9.41 -5.27
C ARG A 242 -17.74 -8.07 -5.99
N PHE A 243 -16.83 -7.20 -5.55
CA PHE A 243 -16.61 -5.88 -6.15
C PHE A 243 -15.70 -5.96 -7.36
N GLY A 244 -15.98 -5.15 -8.40
CA GLY A 244 -15.22 -5.16 -9.64
C GLY A 244 -13.77 -4.65 -9.51
N SER A 245 -13.50 -3.81 -8.50
CA SER A 245 -12.17 -3.25 -8.23
C SER A 245 -11.96 -3.05 -6.74
N VAL A 246 -10.93 -3.69 -6.19
CA VAL A 246 -10.50 -3.55 -4.80
C VAL A 246 -9.02 -3.22 -4.75
N THR A 247 -8.66 -2.12 -4.12
CA THR A 247 -7.26 -1.70 -3.92
C THR A 247 -6.93 -1.71 -2.44
N VAL A 248 -5.93 -2.48 -2.04
CA VAL A 248 -5.47 -2.58 -0.66
C VAL A 248 -4.15 -1.81 -0.52
N LEU A 249 -4.12 -0.85 0.40
CA LEU A 249 -2.96 0.00 0.69
C LEU A 249 -2.42 -0.35 2.08
N ASN A 250 -1.16 -0.74 2.15
CA ASN A 250 -0.49 -1.14 3.38
C ASN A 250 0.81 -0.36 3.62
N GLY A 251 1.26 -0.32 4.86
CA GLY A 251 2.58 0.09 5.32
C GLY A 251 3.42 -1.09 5.77
N HIS A 252 4.07 -0.95 6.93
CA HIS A 252 4.78 -1.95 7.71
C HIS A 252 6.06 -2.51 7.07
N ILE A 253 6.05 -2.78 5.79
CA ILE A 253 7.17 -3.46 5.08
C ILE A 253 8.28 -2.48 4.72
N HIS A 254 8.00 -1.19 4.65
CA HIS A 254 8.88 -0.10 4.20
C HIS A 254 9.49 -0.35 2.81
N GLN A 255 8.80 -1.14 1.98
CA GLN A 255 9.17 -1.46 0.61
C GLN A 255 7.95 -1.41 -0.28
N ILE A 256 8.17 -1.14 -1.56
CA ILE A 256 7.13 -1.14 -2.58
C ILE A 256 7.00 -2.57 -3.09
N ILE A 257 5.98 -3.29 -2.61
CA ILE A 257 5.62 -4.63 -3.09
C ILE A 257 4.19 -4.57 -3.62
N GLN A 258 3.98 -5.16 -4.79
CA GLN A 258 2.67 -5.26 -5.42
C GLN A 258 2.28 -6.71 -5.65
N LYS A 259 1.02 -7.04 -5.37
CA LYS A 259 0.40 -8.32 -5.71
C LYS A 259 -0.95 -8.06 -6.35
N VAL A 260 -1.32 -8.89 -7.33
CA VAL A 260 -2.66 -8.91 -7.95
C VAL A 260 -3.26 -10.29 -7.77
N GLU A 261 -4.49 -10.34 -7.28
CA GLU A 261 -5.25 -11.58 -7.08
C GLU A 261 -6.71 -11.36 -7.50
N GLY A 262 -7.03 -11.76 -8.72
CA GLY A 262 -8.34 -11.49 -9.31
C GLY A 262 -8.60 -9.98 -9.46
N ASN A 263 -9.67 -9.51 -8.83
CA ASN A 263 -10.08 -8.11 -8.78
C ASN A 263 -9.44 -7.31 -7.64
N VAL A 264 -8.57 -7.91 -6.84
CA VAL A 264 -7.90 -7.28 -5.70
C VAL A 264 -6.44 -7.00 -6.04
N THR A 265 -6.03 -5.76 -5.85
CA THR A 265 -4.62 -5.34 -5.94
C THR A 265 -4.12 -4.93 -4.56
N PHE A 266 -2.94 -5.41 -4.19
CA PHE A 266 -2.29 -5.13 -2.92
C PHE A 266 -1.02 -4.33 -3.15
N HIS A 267 -0.80 -3.30 -2.32
CA HIS A 267 0.32 -2.39 -2.46
C HIS A 267 0.87 -2.02 -1.09
N THR A 268 2.12 -2.37 -0.82
CA THR A 268 2.85 -1.84 0.35
C THR A 268 3.57 -0.55 -0.03
N ALA A 269 3.66 0.39 0.90
CA ALA A 269 4.30 1.69 0.69
C ALA A 269 5.77 1.70 1.09
N ALA A 270 6.54 2.61 0.48
CA ALA A 270 7.80 3.05 1.06
C ALA A 270 7.53 3.84 2.36
N SER A 271 8.42 3.71 3.32
CA SER A 271 8.42 4.51 4.55
C SER A 271 8.85 5.96 4.26
N THR A 272 8.47 6.89 5.12
CA THR A 272 9.08 8.21 5.17
C THR A 272 10.26 8.28 6.15
N ALA A 273 10.50 7.23 6.95
CA ALA A 273 11.56 7.19 7.95
C ALA A 273 12.78 6.37 7.53
N PHE A 274 12.65 5.08 7.26
CA PHE A 274 13.76 4.19 6.92
C PHE A 274 13.30 2.97 6.11
N PRO A 275 14.16 2.37 5.28
CA PRO A 275 13.87 1.11 4.60
C PRO A 275 14.03 -0.09 5.53
N GLN A 276 13.37 -1.20 5.19
CA GLN A 276 13.61 -2.53 5.77
C GLN A 276 14.26 -3.48 4.76
N PRO A 277 14.94 -4.55 5.21
CA PRO A 277 15.53 -5.54 4.32
C PRO A 277 14.46 -6.35 3.58
N ALA A 278 14.80 -6.89 2.41
CA ALA A 278 13.92 -7.79 1.68
C ALA A 278 13.58 -9.04 2.55
N PRO A 279 12.40 -9.64 2.36
CA PRO A 279 11.98 -10.83 3.12
C PRO A 279 13.07 -11.91 3.13
N GLY A 280 13.50 -12.33 4.32
CA GLY A 280 14.50 -13.38 4.51
C GLY A 280 15.94 -12.99 4.17
N SER A 281 16.24 -11.76 3.75
CA SER A 281 17.60 -11.31 3.45
C SER A 281 18.41 -10.87 4.66
N ALA A 282 17.78 -10.80 5.84
CA ALA A 282 18.41 -10.49 7.13
C ALA A 282 17.87 -11.44 8.22
N PRO A 283 18.54 -11.53 9.39
CA PRO A 283 18.08 -12.37 10.50
C PRO A 283 16.71 -11.96 11.07
N HIS A 284 16.35 -10.68 11.01
CA HIS A 284 15.10 -10.11 11.52
C HIS A 284 14.71 -8.86 10.72
N PRO A 285 13.42 -8.44 10.76
CA PRO A 285 13.01 -7.16 10.19
C PRO A 285 13.59 -5.99 11.03
N GLY A 286 13.55 -4.81 10.47
CA GLY A 286 13.98 -3.57 11.15
C GLY A 286 14.74 -2.64 10.23
N PRO A 287 15.29 -1.53 10.77
CA PRO A 287 15.94 -0.52 9.96
C PRO A 287 17.14 -1.06 9.17
N MET A 288 17.05 -1.04 7.86
CA MET A 288 18.12 -1.46 6.96
C MET A 288 19.17 -0.35 6.86
N GLN A 289 20.43 -0.71 7.10
CA GLN A 289 21.53 0.23 6.93
C GLN A 289 21.75 0.50 5.44
N VAL A 290 21.80 1.77 5.08
CA VAL A 290 22.08 2.24 3.73
C VAL A 290 23.11 3.37 3.81
N PRO A 291 23.94 3.60 2.76
CA PRO A 291 24.80 4.77 2.71
C PRO A 291 23.99 6.07 2.90
N ALA A 292 24.50 7.01 3.68
CA ALA A 292 23.77 8.24 4.02
C ALA A 292 23.25 9.00 2.80
N GLY A 293 24.01 9.05 1.71
CA GLY A 293 23.60 9.69 0.45
C GLY A 293 22.52 8.93 -0.33
N ASP A 294 22.20 7.70 0.05
CA ASP A 294 21.21 6.85 -0.65
C ASP A 294 19.86 6.77 0.07
N LEU A 295 19.77 7.22 1.32
CA LEU A 295 18.56 7.08 2.13
C LEU A 295 17.30 7.54 1.39
N HIS A 296 17.31 8.73 0.82
CA HIS A 296 16.17 9.33 0.11
C HIS A 296 15.69 8.54 -1.12
N LYS A 297 16.51 7.63 -1.66
CA LYS A 297 16.12 6.73 -2.75
C LYS A 297 15.13 5.65 -2.29
N TYR A 298 15.14 5.32 -0.99
CA TYR A 298 14.30 4.30 -0.37
C TYR A 298 13.06 4.89 0.30
N LEU A 299 13.08 6.19 0.59
CA LEU A 299 11.95 6.89 1.21
C LEU A 299 11.05 7.50 0.14
N GLY A 300 9.74 7.60 0.42
CA GLY A 300 8.85 8.13 -0.60
C GLY A 300 7.42 8.34 -0.15
N ILE A 301 6.65 8.88 -1.10
CA ILE A 301 5.20 9.04 -1.03
C ILE A 301 4.56 8.33 -2.22
N ARG A 302 3.30 7.96 -2.08
CA ARG A 302 2.51 7.39 -3.18
C ARG A 302 1.35 8.32 -3.52
N THR A 303 1.24 8.70 -4.78
CA THR A 303 0.05 9.35 -5.33
C THR A 303 -0.90 8.30 -5.89
N VAL A 304 -2.15 8.38 -5.53
CA VAL A 304 -3.23 7.53 -6.06
C VAL A 304 -4.18 8.40 -6.86
N ASN A 305 -4.34 8.09 -8.13
CA ASN A 305 -5.20 8.83 -9.04
C ASN A 305 -6.31 7.93 -9.56
N TRP A 306 -7.54 8.27 -9.24
CA TRP A 306 -8.72 7.57 -9.70
C TRP A 306 -9.39 8.32 -10.84
N ALA A 307 -9.41 7.75 -12.04
CA ALA A 307 -10.12 8.33 -13.16
C ALA A 307 -11.65 8.23 -12.99
N ARG A 308 -12.41 9.24 -13.42
CA ARG A 308 -13.88 9.22 -13.36
C ARG A 308 -14.53 8.09 -14.17
N SER A 309 -13.81 7.54 -15.13
CA SER A 309 -14.29 6.44 -15.97
C SER A 309 -14.42 5.09 -15.25
N GLY A 310 -14.06 5.03 -13.97
CA GLY A 310 -14.04 3.78 -13.19
C GLY A 310 -12.79 2.94 -13.47
N GLY A 311 -12.71 1.77 -12.84
CA GLY A 311 -11.58 0.85 -12.95
C GLY A 311 -10.60 0.95 -11.78
N ALA A 312 -9.42 0.37 -11.91
CA ALA A 312 -8.37 0.44 -10.90
C ALA A 312 -7.68 1.82 -10.94
N PRO A 313 -7.23 2.33 -9.78
CA PRO A 313 -6.48 3.59 -9.73
C PRO A 313 -5.11 3.45 -10.37
N ALA A 314 -4.59 4.57 -10.88
CA ALA A 314 -3.17 4.70 -11.19
C ALA A 314 -2.40 5.06 -9.91
N LEU A 315 -1.37 4.28 -9.59
CA LEU A 315 -0.48 4.53 -8.45
C LEU A 315 0.88 5.00 -8.95
N THR A 316 1.38 6.08 -8.39
CA THR A 316 2.69 6.65 -8.74
C THR A 316 3.54 6.76 -7.48
N GLU A 317 4.67 6.08 -7.47
CA GLU A 317 5.66 6.16 -6.40
C GLU A 317 6.57 7.36 -6.65
N SER A 318 6.79 8.16 -5.64
CA SER A 318 7.65 9.34 -5.70
C SER A 318 8.70 9.28 -4.58
N PRO A 319 9.94 8.84 -4.87
CA PRO A 319 11.03 8.86 -3.91
C PRO A 319 11.30 10.28 -3.40
N LEU A 320 11.92 10.42 -2.22
CA LEU A 320 12.28 11.73 -1.66
C LEU A 320 13.51 12.37 -2.32
N VAL A 321 14.17 11.67 -3.22
CA VAL A 321 15.23 12.28 -4.04
C VAL A 321 14.70 13.44 -4.87
N ALA A 322 15.55 14.45 -5.06
CA ALA A 322 15.28 15.63 -5.89
C ALA A 322 15.21 15.25 -7.39
#